data_4a4b932493d108dcef606024794025cd
#
_entry.id   4a4b932493d108dcef606024794025cd
#
_cell.length_a   1.000
_cell.length_b   1.000
_cell.length_c   1.000
_cell.angle_alpha   90.00
_cell.angle_beta   90.00
_cell.angle_gamma   90.00
#
_symmetry.space_group_name_H-M   'P 1'
#
loop_
_entity.id
_entity.type
_entity.pdbx_description
1 polymer ?
#
loop_
_entity_poly.entity_id
_entity_poly.type
_entity_poly.pdbx_seq_one_letter_code
_entity_poly.pdbx_strand_id
1 'polypeptide(L)'
;MTLKETEAQFLKNNLDLIVQHYSIDQAQAQIITARLFNNPDFSFANVLYNPQTKKFFDTSHDGGEYSAQLSQLFQTAGKRNKSIQLAQIGVQQAQYQLFDLLRTLRFTLRSDFYKIYFQEQSAKVYQEEINSLAKTLSVFQEQYTKGNIAQKEVLRIQSQLYSLQSELNDLMDGIDDTQSELKLMIRANPQSFVVPVVDINLEGKSVVSEVPYQHLVDSAYANRYDLKVARSVVDYNNINLKLQKANAVPDLTFSLAYDKQGSYVRDYSSAGIAFSLPFFNRNQGGIKQARIAVDASKVQLQSQQDQLESDIANDYKGALRLENLYNSFDPKFKQDFNHLIQEVFKNYQKHNISLLEFLDFYESYKTNTLQLNNLQLNRISSLEQLNFATGTPFFNQ
;
A
#
# COMPACT_ATOMS: atom_id res chain seq x y z
N MET A 1 -15.08 -9.46 -16.27
CA MET A 1 -13.79 -10.06 -15.81
C MET A 1 -14.02 -10.81 -14.53
N THR A 2 -13.40 -11.97 -14.35
CA THR A 2 -13.35 -12.67 -13.05
C THR A 2 -12.31 -12.02 -12.14
N LEU A 3 -12.41 -12.26 -10.83
CA LEU A 3 -11.43 -11.76 -9.86
C LEU A 3 -10.00 -12.24 -10.21
N LYS A 4 -9.85 -13.50 -10.59
CA LYS A 4 -8.57 -14.09 -10.98
C LYS A 4 -7.94 -13.43 -12.20
N GLU A 5 -8.74 -13.09 -13.20
CA GLU A 5 -8.27 -12.34 -14.40
C GLU A 5 -7.84 -10.92 -14.01
N THR A 6 -8.61 -10.27 -13.14
CA THR A 6 -8.31 -8.91 -12.64
C THR A 6 -7.00 -8.89 -11.85
N GLU A 7 -6.80 -9.87 -10.93
CA GLU A 7 -5.55 -10.01 -10.19
C GLU A 7 -4.35 -10.31 -11.11
N ALA A 8 -4.52 -11.15 -12.11
CA ALA A 8 -3.45 -11.46 -13.06
C ALA A 8 -3.02 -10.22 -13.87
N GLN A 9 -3.99 -9.41 -14.30
CA GLN A 9 -3.72 -8.16 -15.01
C GLN A 9 -3.04 -7.13 -14.10
N PHE A 10 -3.50 -6.99 -12.86
CA PHE A 10 -2.90 -6.15 -11.83
C PHE A 10 -1.43 -6.50 -11.59
N LEU A 11 -1.14 -7.78 -11.30
CA LEU A 11 0.23 -8.23 -11.02
C LEU A 11 1.19 -7.96 -12.19
N LYS A 12 0.68 -8.00 -13.42
CA LYS A 12 1.48 -7.78 -14.63
C LYS A 12 1.73 -6.29 -14.91
N ASN A 13 0.76 -5.43 -14.64
CA ASN A 13 0.74 -4.08 -15.21
C ASN A 13 0.83 -2.96 -14.17
N ASN A 14 0.65 -3.22 -12.88
CA ASN A 14 0.60 -2.19 -11.86
C ASN A 14 1.93 -1.44 -11.75
N LEU A 15 1.88 -0.11 -11.88
CA LEU A 15 3.08 0.74 -11.89
C LEU A 15 3.74 0.87 -10.52
N ASP A 16 2.97 0.84 -9.44
CA ASP A 16 3.51 0.97 -8.08
C ASP A 16 4.36 -0.27 -7.73
N LEU A 17 3.93 -1.46 -8.16
CA LEU A 17 4.71 -2.68 -8.01
C LEU A 17 6.03 -2.60 -8.82
N ILE A 18 5.98 -2.06 -10.04
CA ILE A 18 7.17 -1.88 -10.88
C ILE A 18 8.14 -0.89 -10.23
N VAL A 19 7.65 0.25 -9.72
CA VAL A 19 8.47 1.24 -9.01
C VAL A 19 9.09 0.63 -7.75
N GLN A 20 8.34 -0.18 -7.01
CA GLN A 20 8.87 -0.84 -5.81
C GLN A 20 9.94 -1.90 -6.16
N HIS A 21 9.85 -2.56 -7.32
CA HIS A 21 10.95 -3.41 -7.81
C HIS A 21 12.23 -2.61 -8.07
N TYR A 22 12.14 -1.43 -8.69
CA TYR A 22 13.31 -0.55 -8.83
C TYR A 22 13.89 -0.08 -7.49
N SER A 23 13.06 0.07 -6.46
CA SER A 23 13.56 0.37 -5.11
C SER A 23 14.44 -0.75 -4.54
N ILE A 24 14.13 -2.02 -4.86
CA ILE A 24 14.99 -3.17 -4.51
C ILE A 24 16.31 -3.09 -5.27
N ASP A 25 16.28 -2.80 -6.57
CA ASP A 25 17.49 -2.68 -7.39
C ASP A 25 18.40 -1.54 -6.89
N GLN A 26 17.80 -0.39 -6.50
CA GLN A 26 18.52 0.72 -5.87
C GLN A 26 19.17 0.30 -4.55
N ALA A 27 18.44 -0.44 -3.70
CA ALA A 27 18.98 -0.97 -2.46
C ALA A 27 20.13 -1.97 -2.71
N GLN A 28 20.04 -2.80 -3.76
CA GLN A 28 21.12 -3.69 -4.16
C GLN A 28 22.37 -2.92 -4.63
N ALA A 29 22.19 -1.82 -5.36
CA ALA A 29 23.28 -0.94 -5.76
C ALA A 29 24.03 -0.34 -4.54
N GLN A 30 23.34 -0.08 -3.41
CA GLN A 30 23.97 0.36 -2.18
C GLN A 30 24.92 -0.68 -1.59
N ILE A 31 24.68 -1.98 -1.79
CA ILE A 31 25.64 -3.04 -1.39
C ILE A 31 26.94 -2.90 -2.19
N ILE A 32 26.84 -2.58 -3.50
CA ILE A 32 28.03 -2.37 -4.33
C ILE A 32 28.81 -1.18 -3.76
N THR A 33 28.15 -0.05 -3.53
CA THR A 33 28.77 1.15 -2.94
C THR A 33 29.44 0.86 -1.59
N ALA A 34 28.75 0.12 -0.70
CA ALA A 34 29.29 -0.23 0.62
C ALA A 34 30.49 -1.18 0.57
N ARG A 35 30.66 -1.91 -0.54
CA ARG A 35 31.79 -2.83 -0.78
C ARG A 35 33.02 -2.16 -1.33
N LEU A 36 32.92 -0.96 -1.89
CA LEU A 36 34.05 -0.27 -2.48
C LEU A 36 35.04 0.17 -1.40
N PHE A 37 36.30 0.18 -1.76
CA PHE A 37 37.34 0.83 -0.99
C PHE A 37 37.39 2.32 -1.38
N ASN A 38 37.89 3.15 -0.47
CA ASN A 38 38.21 4.54 -0.82
C ASN A 38 39.24 4.54 -1.95
N ASN A 39 39.11 5.43 -2.91
CA ASN A 39 40.10 5.59 -3.96
C ASN A 39 41.41 6.09 -3.38
N PRO A 40 42.56 5.70 -3.96
CA PRO A 40 43.82 6.36 -3.63
C PRO A 40 43.79 7.83 -4.08
N ASP A 41 44.37 8.70 -3.26
CA ASP A 41 44.57 10.10 -3.59
C ASP A 41 45.97 10.29 -4.12
N PHE A 42 46.10 10.90 -5.32
CA PHE A 42 47.37 11.29 -5.90
C PHE A 42 47.45 12.81 -5.93
N SER A 43 48.52 13.35 -5.38
CA SER A 43 48.84 14.78 -5.44
C SER A 43 50.21 15.00 -6.09
N PHE A 44 50.28 16.02 -6.92
CA PHE A 44 51.51 16.49 -7.52
C PHE A 44 51.61 18.00 -7.32
N ALA A 45 52.74 18.48 -6.85
CA ALA A 45 53.00 19.89 -6.69
C ALA A 45 54.34 20.26 -7.36
N ASN A 46 54.37 21.41 -7.99
CA ASN A 46 55.59 21.96 -8.58
C ASN A 46 55.63 23.46 -8.24
N VAL A 47 56.82 23.99 -8.06
CA VAL A 47 57.03 25.41 -7.83
C VAL A 47 56.64 26.20 -9.09
N LEU A 48 55.71 27.16 -8.94
CA LEU A 48 55.23 27.99 -10.07
C LEU A 48 56.34 28.77 -10.73
N TYR A 49 57.20 29.43 -9.94
CA TYR A 49 58.36 30.22 -10.42
C TYR A 49 59.53 30.02 -9.47
N ASN A 50 60.68 29.59 -10.02
CA ASN A 50 61.92 29.49 -9.27
C ASN A 50 62.75 30.79 -9.42
N PRO A 51 62.94 31.60 -8.34
CA PRO A 51 63.69 32.85 -8.42
C PRO A 51 65.12 32.64 -8.74
N GLN A 52 65.74 31.53 -8.42
CA GLN A 52 67.18 31.24 -8.64
C GLN A 52 67.46 30.91 -10.10
N THR A 53 66.62 30.04 -10.70
CA THR A 53 66.78 29.65 -12.12
C THR A 53 65.99 30.56 -13.07
N LYS A 54 65.12 31.46 -12.52
CA LYS A 54 64.23 32.36 -13.29
C LYS A 54 63.31 31.63 -14.26
N LYS A 55 62.93 30.39 -13.94
CA LYS A 55 62.05 29.54 -14.76
C LYS A 55 60.71 29.27 -14.09
N PHE A 56 59.68 29.23 -14.89
CA PHE A 56 58.37 28.69 -14.47
C PHE A 56 58.36 27.18 -14.59
N PHE A 57 57.73 26.50 -13.61
CA PHE A 57 57.59 25.03 -13.56
C PHE A 57 58.91 24.30 -13.82
N ASP A 58 59.99 24.79 -13.24
CA ASP A 58 61.33 24.22 -13.44
C ASP A 58 61.37 22.75 -12.95
N THR A 59 61.66 21.81 -13.87
CA THR A 59 61.82 20.38 -13.60
C THR A 59 63.26 19.91 -13.82
N SER A 60 64.21 20.87 -14.01
CA SER A 60 65.61 20.57 -14.26
C SER A 60 66.23 19.83 -13.07
N HIS A 61 67.33 19.09 -13.35
CA HIS A 61 68.00 18.28 -12.33
C HIS A 61 68.50 19.16 -11.17
N ASP A 62 68.99 20.33 -11.45
CA ASP A 62 69.67 21.21 -10.45
C ASP A 62 68.79 22.28 -9.84
N GLY A 63 67.70 22.67 -10.51
CA GLY A 63 66.82 23.77 -10.08
C GLY A 63 65.36 23.37 -9.94
N GLY A 64 65.00 22.19 -10.39
CA GLY A 64 63.60 21.72 -10.32
C GLY A 64 63.20 21.37 -8.90
N GLU A 65 62.03 21.88 -8.47
CA GLU A 65 61.44 21.55 -7.17
C GLU A 65 59.99 21.07 -7.38
N TYR A 66 59.81 19.78 -7.30
CA TYR A 66 58.47 19.15 -7.42
C TYR A 66 58.35 17.97 -6.47
N SER A 67 57.11 17.72 -6.03
CA SER A 67 56.76 16.61 -5.18
C SER A 67 55.56 15.84 -5.72
N ALA A 68 55.52 14.55 -5.45
CA ALA A 68 54.43 13.68 -5.75
C ALA A 68 54.08 12.83 -4.53
N GLN A 69 52.81 12.64 -4.24
CA GLN A 69 52.36 11.81 -3.13
C GLN A 69 51.19 10.93 -3.58
N LEU A 70 51.24 9.65 -3.22
CA LEU A 70 50.13 8.71 -3.33
C LEU A 70 49.71 8.32 -1.91
N SER A 71 48.44 8.47 -1.57
CA SER A 71 47.89 8.06 -0.28
C SER A 71 46.66 7.22 -0.39
N GLN A 72 46.49 6.25 0.52
CA GLN A 72 45.38 5.32 0.57
C GLN A 72 44.82 5.22 1.99
N LEU A 73 43.54 5.53 2.13
CA LEU A 73 42.79 5.35 3.37
C LEU A 73 42.32 3.88 3.52
N PHE A 74 42.57 3.30 4.69
CA PHE A 74 42.05 2.00 5.10
C PHE A 74 41.14 2.17 6.31
N GLN A 75 39.86 1.82 6.11
CA GLN A 75 38.88 1.82 7.19
C GLN A 75 39.16 0.70 8.19
N THR A 76 39.23 1.09 9.47
CA THR A 76 39.52 0.17 10.58
C THR A 76 38.26 -0.29 11.29
N ALA A 77 38.39 -1.07 12.38
CA ALA A 77 37.31 -1.53 13.26
C ALA A 77 36.12 -2.20 12.54
N GLY A 78 36.33 -2.66 11.30
CA GLY A 78 35.30 -3.32 10.49
C GLY A 78 34.16 -2.39 10.08
N LYS A 79 34.42 -1.07 9.93
CA LYS A 79 33.42 -0.08 9.47
C LYS A 79 32.77 -0.50 8.15
N ARG A 80 33.62 -0.86 7.16
CA ARG A 80 33.17 -1.32 5.84
C ARG A 80 32.23 -2.53 5.94
N ASN A 81 32.57 -3.54 6.77
CA ASN A 81 31.71 -4.73 6.94
C ASN A 81 30.37 -4.37 7.58
N LYS A 82 30.33 -3.42 8.52
CA LYS A 82 29.10 -2.93 9.13
C LYS A 82 28.25 -2.14 8.13
N SER A 83 28.87 -1.33 7.27
CA SER A 83 28.20 -0.63 6.18
C SER A 83 27.60 -1.60 5.16
N ILE A 84 28.31 -2.70 4.83
CA ILE A 84 27.76 -3.77 3.97
C ILE A 84 26.56 -4.44 4.63
N GLN A 85 26.61 -4.75 5.93
CA GLN A 85 25.48 -5.32 6.67
C GLN A 85 24.26 -4.39 6.68
N LEU A 86 24.46 -3.08 6.87
CA LEU A 86 23.38 -2.08 6.79
C LEU A 86 22.74 -2.08 5.40
N ALA A 87 23.53 -2.08 4.34
CA ALA A 87 23.03 -2.14 2.98
C ALA A 87 22.26 -3.44 2.70
N GLN A 88 22.73 -4.59 3.22
CA GLN A 88 22.01 -5.86 3.10
C GLN A 88 20.65 -5.86 3.81
N ILE A 89 20.59 -5.28 5.03
CA ILE A 89 19.30 -5.08 5.72
C ILE A 89 18.41 -4.13 4.92
N GLY A 90 18.96 -3.10 4.30
CA GLY A 90 18.22 -2.20 3.41
C GLY A 90 17.56 -2.92 2.22
N VAL A 91 18.24 -3.88 1.59
CA VAL A 91 17.66 -4.73 0.55
C VAL A 91 16.52 -5.57 1.10
N GLN A 92 16.71 -6.18 2.26
CA GLN A 92 15.66 -6.98 2.91
C GLN A 92 14.42 -6.14 3.25
N GLN A 93 14.62 -4.91 3.72
CA GLN A 93 13.54 -3.95 3.97
C GLN A 93 12.77 -3.62 2.69
N ALA A 94 13.47 -3.31 1.60
CA ALA A 94 12.84 -3.02 0.32
C ALA A 94 12.03 -4.21 -0.22
N GLN A 95 12.51 -5.44 -0.03
CA GLN A 95 11.76 -6.66 -0.37
C GLN A 95 10.49 -6.83 0.48
N TYR A 96 10.59 -6.62 1.79
CA TYR A 96 9.42 -6.68 2.68
C TYR A 96 8.40 -5.60 2.36
N GLN A 97 8.85 -4.38 2.02
CA GLN A 97 7.98 -3.28 1.57
C GLN A 97 7.25 -3.62 0.26
N LEU A 98 7.90 -4.33 -0.68
CA LEU A 98 7.22 -4.81 -1.89
C LEU A 98 6.06 -5.77 -1.55
N PHE A 99 6.30 -6.73 -0.66
CA PHE A 99 5.26 -7.69 -0.26
C PHE A 99 4.14 -7.05 0.55
N ASP A 100 4.45 -6.03 1.36
CA ASP A 100 3.44 -5.28 2.09
C ASP A 100 2.60 -4.39 1.17
N LEU A 101 3.23 -3.73 0.20
CA LEU A 101 2.54 -3.00 -0.87
C LEU A 101 1.63 -3.92 -1.68
N LEU A 102 2.12 -5.10 -2.07
CA LEU A 102 1.34 -6.11 -2.78
C LEU A 102 0.10 -6.54 -1.99
N ARG A 103 0.26 -6.78 -0.68
CA ARG A 103 -0.84 -7.12 0.24
C ARG A 103 -1.90 -6.01 0.27
N THR A 104 -1.46 -4.77 0.41
CA THR A 104 -2.34 -3.59 0.47
C THR A 104 -3.10 -3.38 -0.85
N LEU A 105 -2.38 -3.38 -1.96
CA LEU A 105 -2.99 -3.17 -3.28
C LEU A 105 -3.93 -4.33 -3.68
N ARG A 106 -3.60 -5.57 -3.31
CA ARG A 106 -4.48 -6.71 -3.55
C ARG A 106 -5.78 -6.59 -2.75
N PHE A 107 -5.71 -6.14 -1.50
CA PHE A 107 -6.89 -5.89 -0.67
C PHE A 107 -7.78 -4.81 -1.30
N THR A 108 -7.21 -3.69 -1.73
CA THR A 108 -7.95 -2.61 -2.40
C THR A 108 -8.62 -3.11 -3.68
N LEU A 109 -7.86 -3.81 -4.54
CA LEU A 109 -8.38 -4.37 -5.79
C LEU A 109 -9.58 -5.31 -5.58
N ARG A 110 -9.50 -6.20 -4.58
CA ARG A 110 -10.59 -7.14 -4.26
C ARG A 110 -11.80 -6.40 -3.69
N SER A 111 -11.55 -5.42 -2.82
CA SER A 111 -12.61 -4.57 -2.25
C SER A 111 -13.36 -3.81 -3.34
N ASP A 112 -12.65 -3.19 -4.28
CA ASP A 112 -13.24 -2.45 -5.40
C ASP A 112 -14.00 -3.38 -6.34
N PHE A 113 -13.43 -4.55 -6.64
CA PHE A 113 -14.05 -5.56 -7.49
C PHE A 113 -15.43 -5.99 -6.96
N TYR A 114 -15.50 -6.34 -5.66
CA TYR A 114 -16.77 -6.73 -5.04
C TYR A 114 -17.71 -5.54 -4.87
N LYS A 115 -17.18 -4.36 -4.54
CA LYS A 115 -17.99 -3.14 -4.40
C LYS A 115 -18.68 -2.78 -5.72
N ILE A 116 -17.97 -2.79 -6.85
CA ILE A 116 -18.56 -2.57 -8.18
C ILE A 116 -19.65 -3.59 -8.45
N TYR A 117 -19.41 -4.88 -8.20
CA TYR A 117 -20.39 -5.92 -8.43
C TYR A 117 -21.71 -5.67 -7.69
N PHE A 118 -21.66 -5.39 -6.39
CA PHE A 118 -22.87 -5.19 -5.59
C PHE A 118 -23.55 -3.85 -5.85
N GLN A 119 -22.78 -2.81 -6.19
CA GLN A 119 -23.32 -1.53 -6.63
C GLN A 119 -24.08 -1.68 -7.96
N GLU A 120 -23.56 -2.47 -8.91
CA GLU A 120 -24.27 -2.80 -10.16
C GLU A 120 -25.56 -3.59 -9.92
N GLN A 121 -25.56 -4.54 -8.95
CA GLN A 121 -26.81 -5.21 -8.57
C GLN A 121 -27.83 -4.22 -7.99
N SER A 122 -27.37 -3.25 -7.20
CA SER A 122 -28.22 -2.19 -6.65
C SER A 122 -28.73 -1.24 -7.73
N ALA A 123 -27.90 -0.87 -8.71
CA ALA A 123 -28.31 -0.04 -9.85
C ALA A 123 -29.41 -0.71 -10.69
N LYS A 124 -29.36 -2.05 -10.85
CA LYS A 124 -30.43 -2.81 -11.52
C LYS A 124 -31.76 -2.68 -10.80
N VAL A 125 -31.77 -2.74 -9.46
CA VAL A 125 -32.98 -2.56 -8.66
C VAL A 125 -33.58 -1.17 -8.92
N TYR A 126 -32.76 -0.12 -8.86
CA TYR A 126 -33.22 1.24 -9.17
C TYR A 126 -33.79 1.34 -10.61
N GLN A 127 -33.10 0.75 -11.59
CA GLN A 127 -33.54 0.82 -12.99
C GLN A 127 -34.86 0.08 -13.21
N GLU A 128 -35.07 -1.07 -12.56
CA GLU A 128 -36.32 -1.82 -12.63
C GLU A 128 -37.47 -1.01 -12.03
N GLU A 129 -37.26 -0.37 -10.89
CA GLU A 129 -38.25 0.51 -10.24
C GLU A 129 -38.57 1.75 -11.06
N ILE A 130 -37.56 2.45 -11.58
CA ILE A 130 -37.74 3.62 -12.46
C ILE A 130 -38.59 3.22 -13.67
N ASN A 131 -38.27 2.08 -14.30
CA ASN A 131 -39.05 1.60 -15.45
C ASN A 131 -40.51 1.26 -15.08
N SER A 132 -40.73 0.69 -13.91
CA SER A 132 -42.08 0.37 -13.42
C SER A 132 -42.89 1.63 -13.10
N LEU A 133 -42.28 2.56 -12.37
CA LEU A 133 -42.96 3.85 -12.03
C LEU A 133 -43.18 4.74 -13.27
N ALA A 134 -42.29 4.75 -14.24
CA ALA A 134 -42.46 5.47 -15.50
C ALA A 134 -43.69 4.95 -16.28
N LYS A 135 -43.86 3.61 -16.35
CA LYS A 135 -45.07 3.02 -16.97
C LYS A 135 -46.34 3.39 -16.20
N THR A 136 -46.28 3.33 -14.86
CA THR A 136 -47.41 3.74 -14.00
C THR A 136 -47.76 5.21 -14.19
N LEU A 137 -46.76 6.10 -14.24
CA LEU A 137 -46.94 7.52 -14.48
C LEU A 137 -47.65 7.79 -15.81
N SER A 138 -47.29 7.10 -16.88
CA SER A 138 -47.93 7.23 -18.20
C SER A 138 -49.42 6.88 -18.14
N VAL A 139 -49.78 5.77 -17.46
CA VAL A 139 -51.19 5.38 -17.27
C VAL A 139 -51.93 6.42 -16.44
N PHE A 140 -51.32 6.94 -15.39
CA PHE A 140 -51.93 7.97 -14.53
C PHE A 140 -52.17 9.31 -15.27
N GLN A 141 -51.23 9.72 -16.11
CA GLN A 141 -51.38 10.90 -16.95
C GLN A 141 -52.58 10.74 -17.92
N GLU A 142 -52.77 9.59 -18.51
CA GLU A 142 -53.92 9.28 -19.36
C GLU A 142 -55.23 9.30 -18.57
N GLN A 143 -55.29 8.70 -17.37
CA GLN A 143 -56.49 8.71 -16.52
C GLN A 143 -56.82 10.11 -15.99
N TYR A 144 -55.80 10.92 -15.69
CA TYR A 144 -55.99 12.33 -15.33
C TYR A 144 -56.61 13.13 -16.47
N THR A 145 -56.16 12.97 -17.70
CA THR A 145 -56.73 13.67 -18.86
C THR A 145 -58.19 13.28 -19.12
N LYS A 146 -58.55 12.02 -18.73
CA LYS A 146 -59.95 11.52 -18.77
C LYS A 146 -60.78 11.98 -17.57
N GLY A 147 -60.19 12.66 -16.59
CA GLY A 147 -60.89 13.13 -15.38
C GLY A 147 -61.11 12.04 -14.31
N ASN A 148 -60.51 10.85 -14.45
CA ASN A 148 -60.73 9.69 -13.57
C ASN A 148 -59.92 9.75 -12.29
N ILE A 149 -58.81 10.50 -12.25
CA ILE A 149 -57.94 10.65 -11.08
C ILE A 149 -57.54 12.08 -10.81
N ALA A 150 -57.13 12.39 -9.60
CA ALA A 150 -56.74 13.71 -9.19
C ALA A 150 -55.26 14.03 -9.59
N GLN A 151 -55.00 15.28 -9.95
CA GLN A 151 -53.62 15.74 -10.28
C GLN A 151 -52.60 15.44 -9.20
N LYS A 152 -52.98 15.48 -7.92
CA LYS A 152 -52.11 15.16 -6.78
C LYS A 152 -51.49 13.76 -6.86
N GLU A 153 -52.19 12.76 -7.44
CA GLU A 153 -51.73 11.40 -7.58
C GLU A 153 -50.63 11.30 -8.67
N VAL A 154 -50.85 11.99 -9.80
CA VAL A 154 -49.84 12.10 -10.88
C VAL A 154 -48.57 12.76 -10.36
N LEU A 155 -48.69 13.91 -9.66
CA LEU A 155 -47.55 14.63 -9.10
C LEU A 155 -46.79 13.79 -8.06
N ARG A 156 -47.46 12.95 -7.28
CA ARG A 156 -46.84 12.09 -6.31
C ARG A 156 -45.95 11.00 -6.97
N ILE A 157 -46.48 10.31 -8.00
CA ILE A 157 -45.69 9.33 -8.76
C ILE A 157 -44.51 9.99 -9.46
N GLN A 158 -44.73 11.17 -10.05
CA GLN A 158 -43.72 11.94 -10.74
C GLN A 158 -42.59 12.36 -9.77
N SER A 159 -42.93 12.81 -8.57
CA SER A 159 -41.96 13.15 -7.52
C SER A 159 -41.13 11.94 -7.10
N GLN A 160 -41.76 10.77 -6.90
CA GLN A 160 -41.06 9.54 -6.55
C GLN A 160 -40.11 9.07 -7.68
N LEU A 161 -40.55 9.19 -8.95
CA LEU A 161 -39.73 8.87 -10.11
C LEU A 161 -38.45 9.73 -10.16
N TYR A 162 -38.61 11.05 -9.93
CA TYR A 162 -37.44 11.95 -9.91
C TYR A 162 -36.50 11.67 -8.74
N SER A 163 -37.03 11.29 -7.57
CA SER A 163 -36.20 10.87 -6.43
C SER A 163 -35.36 9.64 -6.78
N LEU A 164 -35.99 8.62 -7.36
CA LEU A 164 -35.27 7.40 -7.76
C LEU A 164 -34.21 7.65 -8.85
N GLN A 165 -34.50 8.53 -9.81
CA GLN A 165 -33.53 8.91 -10.83
C GLN A 165 -32.33 9.63 -10.23
N SER A 166 -32.54 10.50 -9.24
CA SER A 166 -31.45 11.15 -8.50
C SER A 166 -30.63 10.16 -7.70
N GLU A 167 -31.28 9.25 -6.95
CA GLU A 167 -30.61 8.21 -6.17
C GLU A 167 -29.78 7.26 -7.07
N LEU A 168 -30.30 6.92 -8.25
CA LEU A 168 -29.53 6.13 -9.23
C LEU A 168 -28.33 6.90 -9.75
N ASN A 169 -28.46 8.19 -10.05
CA ASN A 169 -27.35 9.01 -10.49
C ASN A 169 -26.22 9.07 -9.44
N ASP A 170 -26.56 9.30 -8.18
CA ASP A 170 -25.58 9.30 -7.08
C ASP A 170 -24.87 7.94 -6.92
N LEU A 171 -25.61 6.83 -7.12
CA LEU A 171 -25.04 5.50 -7.13
C LEU A 171 -24.09 5.29 -8.32
N MET A 172 -24.45 5.76 -9.51
CA MET A 172 -23.62 5.65 -10.72
C MET A 172 -22.32 6.45 -10.58
N ASP A 173 -22.36 7.65 -9.99
CA ASP A 173 -21.17 8.43 -9.67
C ASP A 173 -20.22 7.63 -8.75
N GLY A 174 -20.77 6.97 -7.72
CA GLY A 174 -19.98 6.11 -6.84
C GLY A 174 -19.39 4.86 -7.52
N ILE A 175 -20.10 4.31 -8.52
CA ILE A 175 -19.58 3.21 -9.37
C ILE A 175 -18.42 3.73 -10.23
N ASP A 176 -18.58 4.88 -10.86
CA ASP A 176 -17.57 5.46 -11.74
C ASP A 176 -16.27 5.79 -10.99
N ASP A 177 -16.36 6.29 -9.76
CA ASP A 177 -15.21 6.51 -8.89
C ASP A 177 -14.46 5.20 -8.62
N THR A 178 -15.19 4.16 -8.19
CA THR A 178 -14.59 2.83 -7.89
C THR A 178 -14.04 2.16 -9.16
N GLN A 179 -14.72 2.32 -10.29
CA GLN A 179 -14.23 1.90 -11.61
C GLN A 179 -12.92 2.60 -11.99
N SER A 180 -12.81 3.88 -11.68
CA SER A 180 -11.59 4.64 -11.97
C SER A 180 -10.40 4.12 -11.18
N GLU A 181 -10.57 3.84 -9.87
CA GLU A 181 -9.52 3.25 -9.03
C GLU A 181 -9.10 1.87 -9.54
N LEU A 182 -10.06 0.98 -9.81
CA LEU A 182 -9.78 -0.35 -10.31
C LEU A 182 -9.06 -0.32 -11.66
N LYS A 183 -9.50 0.53 -12.60
CA LYS A 183 -8.86 0.70 -13.93
C LYS A 183 -7.43 1.20 -13.82
N LEU A 184 -7.13 2.13 -12.91
CA LEU A 184 -5.76 2.58 -12.64
C LEU A 184 -4.88 1.43 -12.13
N MET A 185 -5.38 0.63 -11.18
CA MET A 185 -4.61 -0.49 -10.63
C MET A 185 -4.25 -1.55 -11.68
N ILE A 186 -5.19 -1.88 -12.59
CA ILE A 186 -4.98 -2.90 -13.63
C ILE A 186 -4.48 -2.31 -14.96
N ARG A 187 -4.33 -0.99 -15.07
CA ARG A 187 -3.99 -0.27 -16.31
C ARG A 187 -4.94 -0.58 -17.47
N ALA A 188 -6.23 -0.59 -17.20
CA ALA A 188 -7.25 -0.71 -18.23
C ALA A 188 -7.48 0.64 -18.95
N ASN A 189 -8.10 0.57 -20.12
CA ASN A 189 -8.49 1.79 -20.84
C ASN A 189 -9.47 2.62 -19.98
N PRO A 190 -9.22 3.92 -19.74
CA PRO A 190 -10.12 4.77 -18.95
C PRO A 190 -11.58 4.81 -19.45
N GLN A 191 -11.79 4.65 -20.75
CA GLN A 191 -13.13 4.65 -21.35
C GLN A 191 -13.83 3.28 -21.31
N SER A 192 -13.11 2.21 -20.92
CA SER A 192 -13.72 0.89 -20.77
C SER A 192 -14.48 0.80 -19.43
N PHE A 193 -15.44 -0.11 -19.35
CA PHE A 193 -16.14 -0.45 -18.13
C PHE A 193 -15.78 -1.90 -17.75
N VAL A 194 -15.30 -2.10 -16.54
CA VAL A 194 -14.99 -3.42 -16.02
C VAL A 194 -16.24 -4.00 -15.39
N VAL A 195 -16.80 -5.05 -15.99
CA VAL A 195 -17.95 -5.79 -15.44
C VAL A 195 -17.44 -6.97 -14.61
N PRO A 196 -17.54 -6.93 -13.27
CA PRO A 196 -17.15 -8.04 -12.42
C PRO A 196 -18.07 -9.25 -12.61
N VAL A 197 -17.46 -10.43 -12.74
CA VAL A 197 -18.19 -11.71 -12.74
C VAL A 197 -17.81 -12.44 -11.46
N VAL A 198 -18.79 -12.56 -10.56
CA VAL A 198 -18.63 -13.23 -9.26
C VAL A 198 -19.37 -14.58 -9.33
N ASP A 199 -18.67 -15.65 -8.97
CA ASP A 199 -19.31 -16.96 -8.81
C ASP A 199 -20.04 -16.97 -7.45
N ILE A 200 -21.37 -17.06 -7.50
CA ILE A 200 -22.30 -16.77 -6.38
C ILE A 200 -22.37 -17.93 -5.36
N ASN A 201 -21.48 -18.89 -5.39
CA ASN A 201 -21.37 -19.91 -4.33
C ASN A 201 -20.90 -19.34 -2.96
N LEU A 202 -21.05 -18.03 -2.77
CA LEU A 202 -20.85 -17.34 -1.49
C LEU A 202 -22.03 -17.56 -0.52
N GLU A 203 -23.06 -18.30 -0.93
CA GLU A 203 -24.22 -18.63 -0.12
C GLU A 203 -23.90 -19.77 0.85
N GLY A 204 -23.85 -19.48 2.13
CA GLY A 204 -24.32 -20.44 3.11
C GLY A 204 -23.32 -21.16 4.01
N LYS A 205 -22.07 -20.71 4.24
CA LYS A 205 -21.25 -21.28 5.32
C LYS A 205 -20.78 -20.22 6.30
N SER A 206 -21.00 -20.48 7.59
CA SER A 206 -20.31 -19.83 8.69
C SER A 206 -18.83 -20.19 8.57
N VAL A 207 -18.02 -19.27 8.05
CA VAL A 207 -16.58 -19.53 7.85
C VAL A 207 -15.71 -18.87 8.92
N VAL A 208 -16.20 -17.76 9.50
CA VAL A 208 -15.42 -17.00 10.49
C VAL A 208 -15.36 -17.76 11.82
N SER A 209 -16.46 -18.33 12.28
CA SER A 209 -16.55 -19.10 13.53
C SER A 209 -15.76 -20.41 13.51
N GLU A 210 -15.44 -20.94 12.32
CA GLU A 210 -14.65 -22.16 12.16
C GLU A 210 -13.14 -21.91 12.37
N VAL A 211 -12.69 -20.64 12.29
CA VAL A 211 -11.27 -20.27 12.46
C VAL A 211 -11.04 -19.69 13.85
N PRO A 212 -10.27 -20.37 14.73
CA PRO A 212 -9.97 -19.82 16.07
C PRO A 212 -9.25 -18.48 15.97
N TYR A 213 -9.66 -17.51 16.81
CA TYR A 213 -9.04 -16.18 16.88
C TYR A 213 -7.51 -16.25 17.04
N GLN A 214 -7.00 -17.14 17.92
CA GLN A 214 -5.57 -17.27 18.15
C GLN A 214 -4.82 -17.67 16.88
N HIS A 215 -5.43 -18.50 16.03
CA HIS A 215 -4.81 -18.90 14.76
C HIS A 215 -4.64 -17.73 13.78
N LEU A 216 -5.58 -16.77 13.80
CA LEU A 216 -5.47 -15.53 13.02
C LEU A 216 -4.32 -14.64 13.53
N VAL A 217 -4.20 -14.50 14.85
CA VAL A 217 -3.12 -13.73 15.48
C VAL A 217 -1.75 -14.35 15.17
N ASP A 218 -1.60 -15.67 15.37
CA ASP A 218 -0.35 -16.37 15.09
C ASP A 218 0.06 -16.24 13.62
N SER A 219 -0.91 -16.36 12.71
CA SER A 219 -0.68 -16.16 11.28
C SER A 219 -0.20 -14.74 10.96
N ALA A 220 -0.80 -13.72 11.56
CA ALA A 220 -0.39 -12.34 11.35
C ALA A 220 1.05 -12.09 11.82
N TYR A 221 1.44 -12.60 12.99
CA TYR A 221 2.81 -12.51 13.49
C TYR A 221 3.83 -13.18 12.58
N ALA A 222 3.45 -14.28 11.91
CA ALA A 222 4.32 -15.02 11.00
C ALA A 222 4.40 -14.38 9.60
N ASN A 223 3.29 -13.86 9.08
CA ASN A 223 3.16 -13.55 7.66
C ASN A 223 3.14 -12.06 7.34
N ARG A 224 2.76 -11.16 8.25
CA ARG A 224 2.68 -9.72 7.96
C ARG A 224 4.04 -9.10 7.70
N TYR A 225 4.18 -8.54 6.50
CA TYR A 225 5.45 -7.96 6.05
C TYR A 225 5.74 -6.60 6.68
N ASP A 226 4.74 -5.79 7.03
CA ASP A 226 4.92 -4.55 7.79
C ASP A 226 5.59 -4.81 9.16
N LEU A 227 5.20 -5.90 9.84
CA LEU A 227 5.86 -6.32 11.08
C LEU A 227 7.30 -6.81 10.84
N LYS A 228 7.56 -7.49 9.70
CA LYS A 228 8.92 -7.89 9.30
C LYS A 228 9.79 -6.66 9.00
N VAL A 229 9.23 -5.61 8.37
CA VAL A 229 9.90 -4.32 8.20
C VAL A 229 10.27 -3.73 9.56
N ALA A 230 9.32 -3.65 10.51
CA ALA A 230 9.59 -3.09 11.84
C ALA A 230 10.69 -3.85 12.60
N ARG A 231 10.71 -5.18 12.53
CA ARG A 231 11.80 -6.01 13.08
C ARG A 231 13.14 -5.68 12.43
N SER A 232 13.16 -5.57 11.11
CA SER A 232 14.39 -5.24 10.37
C SER A 232 14.91 -3.82 10.65
N VAL A 233 14.04 -2.88 11.05
CA VAL A 233 14.44 -1.55 11.53
C VAL A 233 15.18 -1.65 12.86
N VAL A 234 14.76 -2.52 13.77
CA VAL A 234 15.49 -2.79 15.02
C VAL A 234 16.88 -3.39 14.71
N ASP A 235 16.96 -4.34 13.78
CA ASP A 235 18.23 -4.95 13.37
C ASP A 235 19.15 -3.90 12.71
N TYR A 236 18.62 -3.07 11.83
CA TYR A 236 19.34 -1.97 11.21
C TYR A 236 19.95 -1.04 12.25
N ASN A 237 19.15 -0.58 13.23
CA ASN A 237 19.61 0.32 14.29
C ASN A 237 20.66 -0.35 15.19
N ASN A 238 20.55 -1.65 15.45
CA ASN A 238 21.57 -2.41 16.20
C ASN A 238 22.91 -2.44 15.46
N ILE A 239 22.90 -2.69 14.14
CA ILE A 239 24.12 -2.66 13.32
C ILE A 239 24.67 -1.23 13.20
N ASN A 240 23.80 -0.23 13.05
CA ASN A 240 24.20 1.18 13.03
C ASN A 240 24.88 1.60 14.35
N LEU A 241 24.35 1.17 15.51
CA LEU A 241 25.03 1.40 16.78
C LEU A 241 26.43 0.80 16.82
N LYS A 242 26.61 -0.41 16.26
CA LYS A 242 27.94 -1.04 16.12
C LYS A 242 28.85 -0.23 15.18
N LEU A 243 28.29 0.34 14.10
CA LEU A 243 29.03 1.20 13.18
C LEU A 243 29.44 2.51 13.88
N GLN A 244 28.54 3.16 14.62
CA GLN A 244 28.85 4.38 15.35
C GLN A 244 29.93 4.15 16.42
N LYS A 245 29.94 3.01 17.08
CA LYS A 245 31.04 2.62 17.98
C LYS A 245 32.33 2.38 17.22
N ALA A 246 32.31 1.80 16.03
CA ALA A 246 33.50 1.62 15.19
C ALA A 246 34.06 2.96 14.69
N ASN A 247 33.22 3.96 14.45
CA ASN A 247 33.64 5.31 14.05
C ASN A 247 34.44 6.04 15.16
N ALA A 248 34.38 5.59 16.40
CA ALA A 248 35.25 6.07 17.48
C ALA A 248 36.72 5.60 17.32
N VAL A 249 36.98 4.59 16.48
CA VAL A 249 38.34 4.10 16.18
C VAL A 249 38.85 4.81 14.93
N PRO A 250 40.09 5.36 14.95
CA PRO A 250 40.64 6.07 13.79
C PRO A 250 40.90 5.13 12.60
N ASP A 251 40.75 5.66 11.39
CA ASP A 251 41.20 5.02 10.18
C ASP A 251 42.69 5.27 9.94
N LEU A 252 43.33 4.43 9.14
CA LEU A 252 44.76 4.51 8.84
C LEU A 252 44.93 4.95 7.39
N THR A 253 45.74 5.97 7.19
CA THR A 253 46.20 6.42 5.86
C THR A 253 47.64 6.03 5.67
N PHE A 254 47.94 5.22 4.67
CA PHE A 254 49.31 4.94 4.22
C PHE A 254 49.63 5.89 3.07
N SER A 255 50.83 6.45 3.08
CA SER A 255 51.33 7.34 2.04
C SER A 255 52.72 6.99 1.58
N LEU A 256 52.96 7.17 0.27
CA LEU A 256 54.27 7.18 -0.36
C LEU A 256 54.46 8.53 -0.97
N ALA A 257 55.58 9.19 -0.69
CA ALA A 257 55.88 10.48 -1.23
C ALA A 257 57.29 10.53 -1.82
N TYR A 258 57.42 11.33 -2.87
CA TYR A 258 58.69 11.71 -3.49
C TYR A 258 58.82 13.23 -3.51
N ASP A 259 60.00 13.75 -3.15
CA ASP A 259 60.31 15.15 -3.17
C ASP A 259 61.69 15.34 -3.83
N LYS A 260 61.74 16.09 -4.94
CA LYS A 260 62.96 16.30 -5.75
C LYS A 260 64.03 17.05 -5.01
N GLN A 261 63.67 18.07 -4.27
CA GLN A 261 64.68 18.90 -3.55
C GLN A 261 64.77 18.55 -2.07
N GLY A 262 63.82 17.85 -1.48
CA GLY A 262 63.75 17.51 -0.05
C GLY A 262 64.57 18.43 0.85
N SER A 263 64.06 18.78 2.00
CA SER A 263 64.74 19.76 2.88
C SER A 263 66.15 19.33 3.32
N TYR A 264 66.47 18.07 3.19
CA TYR A 264 67.72 17.48 3.73
C TYR A 264 68.51 16.65 2.72
N VAL A 265 67.81 15.89 1.89
CA VAL A 265 68.41 15.00 0.88
C VAL A 265 67.66 15.18 -0.43
N ARG A 266 68.40 15.34 -1.55
CA ARG A 266 67.79 15.35 -2.88
C ARG A 266 67.20 13.98 -3.23
N ASP A 267 66.22 13.97 -4.09
CA ASP A 267 65.54 12.76 -4.53
C ASP A 267 64.99 11.93 -3.36
N TYR A 268 64.37 12.65 -2.39
CA TYR A 268 63.89 12.06 -1.14
C TYR A 268 62.62 11.25 -1.35
N SER A 269 62.65 9.98 -0.99
CA SER A 269 61.47 9.11 -0.99
C SER A 269 61.10 8.76 0.44
N SER A 270 59.82 8.83 0.78
CA SER A 270 59.31 8.51 2.12
C SER A 270 58.09 7.64 2.09
N ALA A 271 57.91 6.83 3.13
CA ALA A 271 56.66 6.13 3.44
C ALA A 271 56.14 6.63 4.79
N GLY A 272 54.85 6.90 4.86
CA GLY A 272 54.21 7.44 6.06
C GLY A 272 52.96 6.69 6.44
N ILE A 273 52.62 6.78 7.72
CA ILE A 273 51.34 6.31 8.28
C ILE A 273 50.74 7.51 9.06
N ALA A 274 49.51 7.88 8.73
CA ALA A 274 48.77 8.91 9.41
C ALA A 274 47.46 8.39 9.96
N PHE A 275 47.08 8.83 11.14
CA PHE A 275 45.77 8.57 11.75
C PHE A 275 45.40 9.70 12.71
N SER A 276 44.10 9.96 12.83
CA SER A 276 43.56 10.95 13.75
C SER A 276 43.50 10.40 15.18
N LEU A 277 43.98 11.15 16.18
CA LEU A 277 43.91 10.79 17.58
C LEU A 277 42.58 11.25 18.20
N PRO A 278 41.65 10.38 18.58
CA PRO A 278 40.31 10.73 19.04
C PRO A 278 40.29 11.16 20.52
N PHE A 279 41.00 12.22 20.89
CA PHE A 279 41.02 12.69 22.28
C PHE A 279 39.72 13.41 22.67
N PHE A 280 39.25 14.33 21.84
CA PHE A 280 38.09 15.18 22.13
C PHE A 280 36.81 14.61 21.51
N ASN A 281 36.88 14.19 20.27
CA ASN A 281 35.72 13.58 19.55
C ASN A 281 35.94 12.08 19.37
N ARG A 282 35.24 11.29 20.16
CA ARG A 282 35.18 9.82 20.12
C ARG A 282 33.85 9.33 19.58
N ASN A 283 33.19 10.15 18.75
CA ASN A 283 31.84 9.90 18.23
C ASN A 283 30.79 9.63 19.35
N GLN A 284 31.00 10.22 20.54
CA GLN A 284 30.10 10.00 21.69
C GLN A 284 28.68 10.46 21.43
N GLY A 285 28.50 11.54 20.66
CA GLY A 285 27.18 12.03 20.22
C GLY A 285 26.48 11.02 19.30
N GLY A 286 27.18 10.56 18.26
CA GLY A 286 26.67 9.54 17.30
C GLY A 286 26.31 8.22 17.99
N ILE A 287 27.15 7.77 18.94
CA ILE A 287 26.88 6.55 19.74
C ILE A 287 25.63 6.74 20.61
N LYS A 288 25.48 7.89 21.27
CA LYS A 288 24.29 8.19 22.10
C LYS A 288 23.01 8.22 21.24
N GLN A 289 23.08 8.92 20.10
CA GLN A 289 21.96 9.00 19.15
C GLN A 289 21.56 7.61 18.64
N ALA A 290 22.52 6.78 18.20
CA ALA A 290 22.27 5.44 17.73
C ALA A 290 21.70 4.52 18.80
N ARG A 291 22.10 4.69 20.08
CA ARG A 291 21.50 3.94 21.21
C ARG A 291 20.03 4.30 21.39
N ILE A 292 19.72 5.60 21.39
CA ILE A 292 18.34 6.09 21.50
C ILE A 292 17.50 5.56 20.31
N ALA A 293 18.06 5.53 19.09
CA ALA A 293 17.38 4.97 17.92
C ALA A 293 17.05 3.48 18.08
N VAL A 294 17.94 2.68 18.68
CA VAL A 294 17.64 1.27 19.02
C VAL A 294 16.47 1.18 19.99
N ASP A 295 16.49 1.96 21.06
CA ASP A 295 15.42 1.91 22.07
C ASP A 295 14.08 2.39 21.49
N ALA A 296 14.08 3.47 20.72
CA ALA A 296 12.91 3.97 20.00
C ALA A 296 12.32 2.95 19.02
N SER A 297 13.18 2.26 18.26
CA SER A 297 12.73 1.25 17.29
C SER A 297 12.09 0.02 17.96
N LYS A 298 12.54 -0.36 19.17
CA LYS A 298 11.92 -1.43 19.95
C LYS A 298 10.53 -1.04 20.44
N VAL A 299 10.36 0.19 20.93
CA VAL A 299 9.05 0.70 21.34
C VAL A 299 8.11 0.80 20.16
N GLN A 300 8.61 1.25 18.99
CA GLN A 300 7.81 1.29 17.76
C GLN A 300 7.38 -0.11 17.30
N LEU A 301 8.26 -1.11 17.39
CA LEU A 301 7.89 -2.50 17.11
C LEU A 301 6.80 -3.00 18.05
N GLN A 302 6.92 -2.73 19.37
CA GLN A 302 5.88 -3.11 20.33
C GLN A 302 4.54 -2.43 19.99
N SER A 303 4.55 -1.14 19.70
CA SER A 303 3.34 -0.40 19.30
C SER A 303 2.67 -1.01 18.05
N GLN A 304 3.46 -1.45 17.08
CA GLN A 304 2.91 -2.13 15.87
C GLN A 304 2.33 -3.51 16.19
N GLN A 305 2.93 -4.23 17.15
CA GLN A 305 2.39 -5.51 17.63
C GLN A 305 1.05 -5.33 18.35
N ASP A 306 0.98 -4.35 19.22
CA ASP A 306 -0.25 -4.03 19.95
C ASP A 306 -1.38 -3.58 18.99
N GLN A 307 -1.03 -2.77 17.98
CA GLN A 307 -1.97 -2.34 16.95
C GLN A 307 -2.47 -3.53 16.11
N LEU A 308 -1.57 -4.44 15.71
CA LEU A 308 -1.92 -5.65 14.96
C LEU A 308 -2.92 -6.50 15.73
N GLU A 309 -2.70 -6.76 17.01
CA GLU A 309 -3.63 -7.55 17.82
C GLU A 309 -4.98 -6.86 17.98
N SER A 310 -4.97 -5.53 18.17
CA SER A 310 -6.18 -4.72 18.26
C SER A 310 -6.99 -4.75 16.96
N ASP A 311 -6.32 -4.60 15.81
CA ASP A 311 -6.95 -4.63 14.49
C ASP A 311 -7.62 -6.00 14.26
N ILE A 312 -6.88 -7.10 14.46
CA ILE A 312 -7.43 -8.46 14.27
C ILE A 312 -8.62 -8.71 15.22
N ALA A 313 -8.53 -8.26 16.49
CA ALA A 313 -9.63 -8.43 17.44
C ALA A 313 -10.89 -7.68 17.01
N ASN A 314 -10.72 -6.47 16.48
CA ASN A 314 -11.83 -5.65 16.01
C ASN A 314 -12.43 -6.24 14.71
N ASP A 315 -11.60 -6.61 13.75
CA ASP A 315 -12.02 -7.17 12.46
C ASP A 315 -12.72 -8.53 12.67
N TYR A 316 -12.20 -9.38 13.54
CA TYR A 316 -12.81 -10.68 13.87
C TYR A 316 -14.19 -10.52 14.50
N LYS A 317 -14.34 -9.61 15.49
CA LYS A 317 -15.64 -9.31 16.10
C LYS A 317 -16.62 -8.71 15.07
N GLY A 318 -16.13 -7.85 14.19
CA GLY A 318 -16.91 -7.26 13.09
C GLY A 318 -17.44 -8.32 12.14
N ALA A 319 -16.56 -9.21 11.68
CA ALA A 319 -16.90 -10.30 10.77
C ALA A 319 -17.89 -11.28 11.39
N LEU A 320 -17.71 -11.67 12.65
CA LEU A 320 -18.67 -12.52 13.37
C LEU A 320 -20.07 -11.87 13.48
N ARG A 321 -20.14 -10.57 13.76
CA ARG A 321 -21.45 -9.87 13.81
C ARG A 321 -22.15 -9.88 12.45
N LEU A 322 -21.40 -9.62 11.37
CA LEU A 322 -21.95 -9.64 10.01
C LEU A 322 -22.38 -11.05 9.58
N GLU A 323 -21.61 -12.07 9.94
CA GLU A 323 -21.94 -13.46 9.67
C GLU A 323 -23.22 -13.88 10.42
N ASN A 324 -23.33 -13.56 11.71
CA ASN A 324 -24.52 -13.83 12.51
C ASN A 324 -25.76 -13.10 11.96
N LEU A 325 -25.59 -11.82 11.56
CA LEU A 325 -26.66 -11.05 10.93
C LEU A 325 -27.09 -11.70 9.61
N TYR A 326 -26.14 -12.04 8.74
CA TYR A 326 -26.44 -12.70 7.47
C TYR A 326 -27.18 -14.04 7.66
N ASN A 327 -26.74 -14.86 8.61
CA ASN A 327 -27.34 -16.16 8.92
C ASN A 327 -28.72 -16.05 9.59
N SER A 328 -29.09 -14.87 10.12
CA SER A 328 -30.44 -14.62 10.67
C SER A 328 -31.50 -14.31 9.60
N PHE A 329 -31.08 -14.02 8.36
CA PHE A 329 -32.01 -13.83 7.25
C PHE A 329 -32.54 -15.15 6.73
N ASP A 330 -33.86 -15.21 6.49
CA ASP A 330 -34.49 -16.36 5.83
C ASP A 330 -34.00 -16.42 4.36
N PRO A 331 -33.38 -17.49 3.90
CA PRO A 331 -32.93 -17.63 2.51
C PRO A 331 -34.06 -17.47 1.48
N LYS A 332 -35.30 -17.78 1.86
CA LYS A 332 -36.49 -17.63 1.01
C LYS A 332 -37.01 -16.20 0.95
N PHE A 333 -36.66 -15.37 1.93
CA PHE A 333 -37.21 -14.01 2.04
C PHE A 333 -37.09 -13.21 0.73
N LYS A 334 -35.97 -13.29 0.05
CA LYS A 334 -35.76 -12.58 -1.23
C LYS A 334 -36.72 -13.07 -2.32
N GLN A 335 -36.93 -14.40 -2.40
CA GLN A 335 -37.83 -14.98 -3.39
C GLN A 335 -39.29 -14.67 -3.09
N ASP A 336 -39.68 -14.81 -1.83
CA ASP A 336 -41.05 -14.53 -1.38
C ASP A 336 -41.39 -13.05 -1.53
N PHE A 337 -40.44 -12.17 -1.23
CA PHE A 337 -40.64 -10.75 -1.36
C PHE A 337 -40.68 -10.28 -2.82
N ASN A 338 -39.91 -10.89 -3.71
CA ASN A 338 -40.02 -10.66 -5.17
C ASN A 338 -41.39 -11.10 -5.70
N HIS A 339 -41.94 -12.22 -5.20
CA HIS A 339 -43.28 -12.64 -5.57
C HIS A 339 -44.35 -11.69 -5.04
N LEU A 340 -44.23 -11.27 -3.78
CA LEU A 340 -45.13 -10.31 -3.15
C LEU A 340 -45.23 -9.00 -3.94
N ILE A 341 -44.12 -8.42 -4.35
CA ILE A 341 -44.15 -7.14 -5.07
C ILE A 341 -44.82 -7.24 -6.45
N GLN A 342 -44.68 -8.40 -7.12
CA GLN A 342 -45.42 -8.65 -8.37
C GLN A 342 -46.94 -8.74 -8.15
N GLU A 343 -47.36 -9.36 -7.08
CA GLU A 343 -48.80 -9.44 -6.72
C GLU A 343 -49.34 -8.10 -6.27
N VAL A 344 -48.57 -7.32 -5.51
CA VAL A 344 -48.87 -5.90 -5.15
C VAL A 344 -49.09 -5.06 -6.40
N PHE A 345 -48.19 -5.16 -7.40
CA PHE A 345 -48.35 -4.45 -8.67
C PHE A 345 -49.65 -4.84 -9.43
N LYS A 346 -49.94 -6.14 -9.52
CA LYS A 346 -51.22 -6.63 -10.15
C LYS A 346 -52.48 -6.14 -9.42
N ASN A 347 -52.44 -6.14 -8.08
CA ASN A 347 -53.56 -5.68 -7.27
C ASN A 347 -53.76 -4.17 -7.41
N TYR A 348 -52.68 -3.43 -7.50
CA TYR A 348 -52.75 -1.99 -7.75
C TYR A 348 -53.35 -1.69 -9.15
N GLN A 349 -52.95 -2.40 -10.20
CA GLN A 349 -53.51 -2.27 -11.55
C GLN A 349 -55.02 -2.55 -11.58
N LYS A 350 -55.51 -3.46 -10.69
CA LYS A 350 -56.92 -3.79 -10.55
C LYS A 350 -57.70 -2.83 -9.61
N HIS A 351 -57.07 -1.76 -9.11
CA HIS A 351 -57.61 -0.86 -8.12
C HIS A 351 -58.02 -1.51 -6.78
N ASN A 352 -57.41 -2.66 -6.43
CA ASN A 352 -57.69 -3.40 -5.18
C ASN A 352 -56.91 -2.78 -3.99
N ILE A 353 -55.88 -2.03 -4.25
CA ILE A 353 -55.08 -1.31 -3.23
C ILE A 353 -54.91 0.14 -3.65
N SER A 354 -54.72 1.03 -2.68
CA SER A 354 -54.48 2.45 -2.90
C SER A 354 -53.05 2.74 -3.46
N LEU A 355 -52.86 3.90 -4.08
CA LEU A 355 -51.55 4.39 -4.50
C LEU A 355 -50.59 4.46 -3.30
N LEU A 356 -51.07 4.85 -2.13
CA LEU A 356 -50.23 4.97 -0.93
C LEU A 356 -49.69 3.61 -0.52
N GLU A 357 -50.57 2.59 -0.44
CA GLU A 357 -50.14 1.20 -0.12
C GLU A 357 -49.16 0.65 -1.16
N PHE A 358 -49.46 0.88 -2.45
CA PHE A 358 -48.55 0.47 -3.53
C PHE A 358 -47.15 1.08 -3.37
N LEU A 359 -47.04 2.39 -3.15
CA LEU A 359 -45.74 3.06 -2.98
C LEU A 359 -45.03 2.64 -1.70
N ASP A 360 -45.76 2.35 -0.62
CA ASP A 360 -45.18 1.86 0.64
C ASP A 360 -44.55 0.47 0.47
N PHE A 361 -45.26 -0.47 -0.17
CA PHE A 361 -44.68 -1.79 -0.49
C PHE A 361 -43.48 -1.70 -1.42
N TYR A 362 -43.52 -0.79 -2.38
CA TYR A 362 -42.45 -0.57 -3.35
C TYR A 362 -41.19 -0.01 -2.68
N GLU A 363 -41.34 1.01 -1.83
CA GLU A 363 -40.23 1.56 -1.04
C GLU A 363 -39.63 0.54 -0.08
N SER A 364 -40.50 -0.28 0.55
CA SER A 364 -40.05 -1.38 1.41
C SER A 364 -39.26 -2.42 0.62
N TYR A 365 -39.69 -2.77 -0.59
CA TYR A 365 -38.99 -3.70 -1.48
C TYR A 365 -37.61 -3.18 -1.85
N LYS A 366 -37.50 -1.94 -2.35
CA LYS A 366 -36.26 -1.27 -2.70
C LYS A 366 -35.30 -1.29 -1.50
N THR A 367 -35.74 -0.75 -0.38
CA THR A 367 -34.92 -0.59 0.81
C THR A 367 -34.36 -1.93 1.30
N ASN A 368 -35.20 -2.96 1.40
CA ASN A 368 -34.78 -4.28 1.86
C ASN A 368 -33.81 -4.94 0.87
N THR A 369 -34.04 -4.80 -0.45
CA THR A 369 -33.17 -5.39 -1.47
C THR A 369 -31.78 -4.71 -1.47
N LEU A 370 -31.74 -3.38 -1.35
CA LEU A 370 -30.50 -2.63 -1.25
C LEU A 370 -29.75 -2.96 0.05
N GLN A 371 -30.45 -3.10 1.18
CA GLN A 371 -29.86 -3.49 2.45
C GLN A 371 -29.27 -4.89 2.38
N LEU A 372 -29.92 -5.85 1.71
CA LEU A 372 -29.39 -7.20 1.52
C LEU A 372 -28.11 -7.19 0.65
N ASN A 373 -28.09 -6.42 -0.45
CA ASN A 373 -26.91 -6.27 -1.28
C ASN A 373 -25.75 -5.67 -0.47
N ASN A 374 -26.01 -4.64 0.34
CA ASN A 374 -25.02 -4.03 1.22
C ASN A 374 -24.52 -5.01 2.30
N LEU A 375 -25.41 -5.81 2.88
CA LEU A 375 -25.02 -6.83 3.88
C LEU A 375 -24.09 -7.88 3.25
N GLN A 376 -24.37 -8.34 2.04
CA GLN A 376 -23.52 -9.28 1.31
C GLN A 376 -22.15 -8.67 1.00
N LEU A 377 -22.11 -7.42 0.52
CA LEU A 377 -20.88 -6.69 0.30
C LEU A 377 -20.05 -6.55 1.60
N ASN A 378 -20.69 -6.10 2.68
CA ASN A 378 -20.03 -5.91 3.97
C ASN A 378 -19.48 -7.23 4.54
N ARG A 379 -20.22 -8.34 4.36
CA ARG A 379 -19.74 -9.67 4.76
C ARG A 379 -18.48 -10.06 4.00
N ILE A 380 -18.48 -9.96 2.66
CA ILE A 380 -17.30 -10.27 1.84
C ILE A 380 -16.14 -9.34 2.19
N SER A 381 -16.39 -8.05 2.30
CA SER A 381 -15.37 -7.07 2.67
C SER A 381 -14.75 -7.36 4.04
N SER A 382 -15.55 -7.84 5.01
CA SER A 382 -15.01 -8.20 6.33
C SER A 382 -14.11 -9.45 6.29
N LEU A 383 -14.40 -10.42 5.39
CA LEU A 383 -13.54 -11.58 5.16
C LEU A 383 -12.22 -11.18 4.47
N GLU A 384 -12.28 -10.30 3.47
CA GLU A 384 -11.08 -9.75 2.83
C GLU A 384 -10.25 -8.89 3.81
N GLN A 385 -10.92 -8.16 4.70
CA GLN A 385 -10.25 -7.41 5.77
C GLN A 385 -9.49 -8.34 6.73
N LEU A 386 -10.07 -9.48 7.11
CA LEU A 386 -9.39 -10.51 7.91
C LEU A 386 -8.20 -11.12 7.16
N ASN A 387 -8.34 -11.42 5.87
CA ASN A 387 -7.23 -11.87 5.03
C ASN A 387 -6.10 -10.84 4.99
N PHE A 388 -6.44 -9.57 4.85
CA PHE A 388 -5.50 -8.46 4.89
C PHE A 388 -4.82 -8.34 6.26
N ALA A 389 -5.60 -8.38 7.35
CA ALA A 389 -5.09 -8.25 8.72
C ALA A 389 -4.16 -9.41 9.13
N THR A 390 -4.41 -10.62 8.63
CA THR A 390 -3.59 -11.81 8.91
C THR A 390 -2.41 -11.98 7.96
N GLY A 391 -2.41 -11.27 6.82
CA GLY A 391 -1.40 -11.43 5.76
C GLY A 391 -1.49 -12.76 5.01
N THR A 392 -2.60 -13.50 5.18
CA THR A 392 -2.80 -14.84 4.60
C THR A 392 -4.26 -14.98 4.14
N PRO A 393 -4.53 -15.57 2.97
CA PRO A 393 -5.89 -15.82 2.50
C PRO A 393 -6.52 -17.00 3.25
N PHE A 394 -7.21 -16.74 4.36
CA PHE A 394 -8.02 -17.71 5.08
C PHE A 394 -9.39 -17.91 4.44
N PHE A 395 -9.94 -16.84 3.86
CA PHE A 395 -11.30 -16.77 3.37
C PHE A 395 -11.30 -16.38 1.89
N ASN A 396 -12.34 -16.74 1.15
CA ASN A 396 -12.57 -16.37 -0.26
C ASN A 396 -11.37 -16.71 -1.19
N GLN A 397 -10.90 -17.96 -1.11
CA GLN A 397 -9.81 -18.44 -1.99
C GLN A 397 -10.27 -18.71 -3.42
#